data_d305720eb12c0233973b5ea678240860
#
_entry.id   d305720eb12c0233973b5ea678240860
#
_cell.length_a   1.000
_cell.length_b   1.000
_cell.length_c   1.000
_cell.angle_alpha   90.00
_cell.angle_beta   90.00
_cell.angle_gamma   90.00
#
_symmetry.space_group_name_H-M   'P 1'
#
loop_
_entity.id
_entity.type
_entity.pdbx_description
1 polymer ?
#
loop_
_entity_poly.entity_id
_entity_poly.type
_entity_poly.pdbx_seq_one_letter_code
_entity_poly.pdbx_strand_id
1 'polypeptide(L)'
;IEEAKAKRKANKANAVNVGKTLYEQTSESLKQLKSILGTSNLKFSSISDKVSDEILQCGIDYFSHYKDSSTDPGSASMDLFRKAKTLAVGNIAKQRCSENTENLQEWIDDKPERDKQARILADFEKLKNLIDEYEGRSETVANGKQLLASARPYLSNVKSVLGSTDELYLGLSSRIASDAQ
;
A
#
# COMPACT_ATOMS: atom_id res chain seq x y z
N ILE A 1 -25.77 5.31 8.81
CA ILE A 1 -24.81 4.20 8.76
C ILE A 1 -25.14 3.29 7.58
N GLU A 2 -26.38 2.77 7.46
CA GLU A 2 -26.74 1.81 6.40
C GLU A 2 -26.55 2.38 4.98
N GLU A 3 -26.86 3.65 4.75
CA GLU A 3 -26.60 4.33 3.48
C GLU A 3 -25.09 4.41 3.17
N ALA A 4 -24.26 4.76 4.15
CA ALA A 4 -22.81 4.80 3.99
C ALA A 4 -22.25 3.41 3.65
N LYS A 5 -22.71 2.38 4.34
CA LYS A 5 -22.36 0.99 4.08
C LYS A 5 -22.74 0.54 2.67
N ALA A 6 -23.92 0.91 2.19
CA ALA A 6 -24.36 0.61 0.83
C ALA A 6 -23.47 1.32 -0.21
N LYS A 7 -23.20 2.62 -0.04
CA LYS A 7 -22.32 3.40 -0.92
C LYS A 7 -20.90 2.85 -0.97
N ARG A 8 -20.32 2.50 0.19
CA ARG A 8 -18.99 1.91 0.29
C ARG A 8 -18.90 0.57 -0.46
N LYS A 9 -19.88 -0.32 -0.23
CA LYS A 9 -19.93 -1.62 -0.90
C LYS A 9 -20.09 -1.51 -2.42
N ALA A 10 -20.87 -0.53 -2.88
CA ALA A 10 -21.07 -0.28 -4.31
C ALA A 10 -19.82 0.27 -5.00
N ASN A 11 -18.99 1.05 -4.29
CA ASN A 11 -17.79 1.67 -4.86
C ASN A 11 -16.69 1.83 -3.82
N LYS A 12 -15.80 0.85 -3.73
CA LYS A 12 -14.66 0.85 -2.80
C LYS A 12 -13.63 1.95 -3.10
N ALA A 13 -13.49 2.33 -4.37
CA ALA A 13 -12.61 3.43 -4.77
C ALA A 13 -13.02 4.76 -4.14
N ASN A 14 -14.32 4.95 -3.87
CA ASN A 14 -14.86 6.16 -3.23
C ASN A 14 -15.05 6.01 -1.71
N ALA A 15 -14.64 4.91 -1.11
CA ALA A 15 -14.90 4.61 0.30
C ALA A 15 -14.37 5.69 1.26
N VAL A 16 -13.23 6.33 0.94
CA VAL A 16 -12.67 7.43 1.75
C VAL A 16 -13.65 8.60 1.85
N ASN A 17 -14.27 9.02 0.76
CA ASN A 17 -15.23 10.12 0.79
C ASN A 17 -16.48 9.73 1.57
N VAL A 18 -16.94 8.48 1.44
CA VAL A 18 -18.07 7.96 2.23
C VAL A 18 -17.77 8.02 3.74
N GLY A 19 -16.58 7.56 4.15
CA GLY A 19 -16.16 7.58 5.54
C GLY A 19 -16.01 9.00 6.11
N LYS A 20 -15.43 9.93 5.34
CA LYS A 20 -15.31 11.34 5.71
C LYS A 20 -16.68 11.98 5.92
N THR A 21 -17.57 11.81 4.95
CA THR A 21 -18.95 12.32 5.03
C THR A 21 -19.69 11.76 6.24
N LEU A 22 -19.57 10.44 6.50
CA LEU A 22 -20.21 9.83 7.67
C LEU A 22 -19.67 10.43 8.98
N TYR A 23 -18.35 10.63 9.09
CA TYR A 23 -17.74 11.26 10.26
C TYR A 23 -18.25 12.68 10.46
N GLU A 24 -18.26 13.51 9.43
CA GLU A 24 -18.71 14.91 9.48
C GLU A 24 -20.19 15.02 9.90
N GLN A 25 -21.04 14.15 9.35
CA GLN A 25 -22.46 14.13 9.66
C GLN A 25 -22.79 13.63 11.06
N THR A 26 -21.92 12.82 11.68
CA THR A 26 -22.26 12.12 12.93
C THR A 26 -21.48 12.60 14.15
N SER A 27 -20.27 13.14 13.97
CA SER A 27 -19.35 13.45 15.07
C SER A 27 -19.93 14.42 16.08
N GLU A 28 -20.59 15.48 15.63
CA GLU A 28 -21.17 16.49 16.52
C GLU A 28 -22.39 15.94 17.28
N SER A 29 -23.27 15.22 16.60
CA SER A 29 -24.43 14.56 17.25
C SER A 29 -23.98 13.51 18.28
N LEU A 30 -22.89 12.79 18.02
CA LEU A 30 -22.34 11.84 18.98
C LEU A 30 -21.73 12.56 20.19
N LYS A 31 -21.09 13.72 20.01
CA LYS A 31 -20.59 14.53 21.14
C LYS A 31 -21.75 15.01 22.03
N GLN A 32 -22.83 15.51 21.44
CA GLN A 32 -24.03 15.93 22.17
C GLN A 32 -24.68 14.75 22.90
N LEU A 33 -24.82 13.60 22.23
CA LEU A 33 -25.34 12.40 22.83
C LEU A 33 -24.49 11.92 24.01
N LYS A 34 -23.18 12.00 23.89
CA LYS A 34 -22.22 11.70 24.95
C LYS A 34 -22.40 12.62 26.16
N SER A 35 -22.63 13.93 25.95
CA SER A 35 -22.82 14.89 27.03
C SER A 35 -24.13 14.65 27.80
N ILE A 36 -25.16 14.14 27.13
CA ILE A 36 -26.46 13.86 27.73
C ILE A 36 -26.46 12.52 28.48
N LEU A 37 -25.94 11.45 27.82
CA LEU A 37 -26.05 10.08 28.32
C LEU A 37 -24.84 9.61 29.12
N GLY A 38 -23.69 10.23 28.93
CA GLY A 38 -22.39 9.79 29.47
C GLY A 38 -21.80 8.61 28.68
N THR A 39 -20.49 8.41 28.89
CA THR A 39 -19.71 7.36 28.19
C THR A 39 -20.09 5.94 28.60
N SER A 40 -20.59 5.75 29.80
CA SER A 40 -20.98 4.44 30.33
C SER A 40 -22.37 3.97 29.85
N ASN A 41 -23.12 4.81 29.13
CA ASN A 41 -24.42 4.44 28.62
C ASN A 41 -24.32 3.48 27.45
N LEU A 42 -24.93 2.30 27.57
CA LEU A 42 -24.87 1.24 26.56
C LEU A 42 -25.44 1.65 25.19
N LYS A 43 -26.48 2.49 25.16
CA LYS A 43 -27.03 2.95 23.88
C LYS A 43 -26.07 3.89 23.18
N PHE A 44 -25.46 4.83 23.92
CA PHE A 44 -24.43 5.71 23.39
C PHE A 44 -23.24 4.88 22.85
N SER A 45 -22.68 4.01 23.68
CA SER A 45 -21.55 3.16 23.30
C SER A 45 -21.84 2.35 22.03
N SER A 46 -23.00 1.67 21.98
CA SER A 46 -23.39 0.86 20.82
C SER A 46 -23.52 1.68 19.52
N ILE A 47 -24.08 2.89 19.58
CA ILE A 47 -24.23 3.75 18.40
C ILE A 47 -22.86 4.27 17.97
N SER A 48 -22.05 4.75 18.90
CA SER A 48 -20.74 5.30 18.64
C SER A 48 -19.80 4.25 18.03
N ASP A 49 -19.79 3.04 18.59
CA ASP A 49 -18.99 1.93 18.08
C ASP A 49 -19.42 1.49 16.67
N LYS A 50 -20.71 1.47 16.36
CA LYS A 50 -21.20 1.18 15.00
C LYS A 50 -20.77 2.22 13.97
N VAL A 51 -20.79 3.50 14.34
CA VAL A 51 -20.29 4.58 13.46
C VAL A 51 -18.78 4.46 13.28
N SER A 52 -18.05 4.26 14.37
CA SER A 52 -16.61 4.01 14.36
C SER A 52 -16.24 2.84 13.42
N ASP A 53 -16.93 1.70 13.58
CA ASP A 53 -16.71 0.51 12.77
C ASP A 53 -16.94 0.75 11.27
N GLU A 54 -17.99 1.49 10.90
CA GLU A 54 -18.25 1.76 9.48
C GLU A 54 -17.20 2.73 8.88
N ILE A 55 -16.76 3.74 9.65
CA ILE A 55 -15.67 4.65 9.21
C ILE A 55 -14.36 3.89 9.06
N LEU A 56 -14.01 3.02 10.01
CA LEU A 56 -12.85 2.15 9.94
C LEU A 56 -12.92 1.26 8.70
N GLN A 57 -14.08 0.65 8.44
CA GLN A 57 -14.28 -0.22 7.30
C GLN A 57 -14.17 0.52 5.96
N CYS A 58 -14.57 1.81 5.91
CA CYS A 58 -14.32 2.66 4.74
C CYS A 58 -12.83 2.80 4.46
N GLY A 59 -12.00 3.01 5.47
CA GLY A 59 -10.56 3.07 5.31
C GLY A 59 -9.94 1.73 4.88
N ILE A 60 -10.40 0.62 5.46
CA ILE A 60 -9.96 -0.74 5.10
C ILE A 60 -10.29 -1.06 3.64
N ASP A 61 -11.52 -0.77 3.19
CA ASP A 61 -11.95 -1.07 1.83
C ASP A 61 -11.21 -0.20 0.79
N TYR A 62 -10.95 1.06 1.11
CA TYR A 62 -10.14 1.95 0.27
C TYR A 62 -8.69 1.45 0.18
N PHE A 63 -8.09 1.13 1.31
CA PHE A 63 -6.74 0.58 1.37
C PHE A 63 -6.62 -0.69 0.53
N SER A 64 -7.51 -1.65 0.76
CA SER A 64 -7.52 -2.93 0.04
C SER A 64 -7.72 -2.78 -1.47
N HIS A 65 -8.43 -1.73 -1.89
CA HIS A 65 -8.67 -1.46 -3.31
C HIS A 65 -7.42 -0.90 -4.01
N TYR A 66 -6.63 -0.08 -3.30
CA TYR A 66 -5.52 0.65 -3.91
C TYR A 66 -4.11 0.18 -3.53
N LYS A 67 -3.96 -0.70 -2.52
CA LYS A 67 -2.63 -1.11 -2.00
C LYS A 67 -1.66 -1.67 -3.05
N ASP A 68 -2.19 -2.26 -4.11
CA ASP A 68 -1.42 -2.86 -5.20
C ASP A 68 -1.51 -2.01 -6.51
N SER A 69 -1.93 -0.76 -6.41
CA SER A 69 -2.06 0.18 -7.53
C SER A 69 -1.02 1.30 -7.46
N SER A 70 -0.99 2.16 -8.48
CA SER A 70 -0.15 3.36 -8.49
C SER A 70 -0.62 4.44 -7.50
N THR A 71 -1.85 4.34 -6.98
CA THR A 71 -2.40 5.27 -6.00
C THR A 71 -1.99 4.85 -4.60
N ASP A 72 -1.32 5.72 -3.84
CA ASP A 72 -0.96 5.45 -2.44
C ASP A 72 -2.18 5.64 -1.52
N PRO A 73 -2.73 4.56 -0.92
CA PRO A 73 -3.89 4.67 -0.04
C PRO A 73 -3.54 4.99 1.42
N GLY A 74 -2.27 4.98 1.80
CA GLY A 74 -1.83 4.99 3.19
C GLY A 74 -2.35 6.18 3.97
N SER A 75 -2.07 7.39 3.52
CA SER A 75 -2.45 8.62 4.21
C SER A 75 -3.98 8.78 4.35
N ALA A 76 -4.72 8.51 3.28
CA ALA A 76 -6.18 8.66 3.27
C ALA A 76 -6.87 7.63 4.19
N SER A 77 -6.38 6.39 4.21
CA SER A 77 -6.89 5.34 5.11
C SER A 77 -6.54 5.64 6.57
N MET A 78 -5.33 6.12 6.83
CA MET A 78 -4.88 6.49 8.17
C MET A 78 -5.74 7.62 8.76
N ASP A 79 -6.12 8.61 7.98
CA ASP A 79 -7.04 9.67 8.41
C ASP A 79 -8.38 9.09 8.90
N LEU A 80 -8.96 8.14 8.15
CA LEU A 80 -10.20 7.47 8.57
C LEU A 80 -10.02 6.60 9.81
N PHE A 81 -8.90 5.88 9.94
CA PHE A 81 -8.63 5.07 11.13
C PHE A 81 -8.52 5.93 12.38
N ARG A 82 -7.85 7.08 12.28
CA ARG A 82 -7.77 8.05 13.38
C ARG A 82 -9.15 8.62 13.72
N LYS A 83 -9.97 8.97 12.72
CA LYS A 83 -11.34 9.42 12.94
C LYS A 83 -12.21 8.35 13.62
N ALA A 84 -12.14 7.11 13.16
CA ALA A 84 -12.82 5.98 13.77
C ALA A 84 -12.42 5.81 15.24
N LYS A 85 -11.10 5.86 15.53
CA LYS A 85 -10.56 5.74 16.89
C LYS A 85 -11.09 6.80 17.84
N THR A 86 -11.37 8.03 17.38
CA THR A 86 -11.95 9.09 18.23
C THR A 86 -13.39 8.80 18.66
N LEU A 87 -14.11 7.98 17.91
CA LEU A 87 -15.50 7.61 18.16
C LEU A 87 -15.65 6.27 18.89
N ALA A 88 -14.63 5.43 18.88
CA ALA A 88 -14.66 4.13 19.54
C ALA A 88 -14.76 4.27 21.07
N VAL A 89 -15.76 3.61 21.68
CA VAL A 89 -16.03 3.64 23.12
C VAL A 89 -15.75 2.30 23.77
N GLY A 90 -16.29 1.23 23.22
CA GLY A 90 -16.11 -0.14 23.72
C GLY A 90 -14.69 -0.68 23.47
N ASN A 91 -14.26 -1.61 24.31
CA ASN A 91 -12.91 -2.16 24.23
C ASN A 91 -12.65 -2.86 22.89
N ILE A 92 -13.61 -3.59 22.36
CA ILE A 92 -13.49 -4.28 21.07
C ILE A 92 -13.29 -3.27 19.92
N ALA A 93 -14.11 -2.21 19.88
CA ALA A 93 -13.97 -1.17 18.85
C ALA A 93 -12.64 -0.43 18.96
N LYS A 94 -12.19 -0.09 20.16
CA LYS A 94 -10.88 0.54 20.42
C LYS A 94 -9.72 -0.35 19.98
N GLN A 95 -9.76 -1.61 20.36
CA GLN A 95 -8.73 -2.58 20.00
C GLN A 95 -8.65 -2.73 18.48
N ARG A 96 -9.79 -2.93 17.81
CA ARG A 96 -9.87 -3.04 16.35
C ARG A 96 -9.30 -1.80 15.64
N CYS A 97 -9.63 -0.59 16.12
CA CYS A 97 -9.06 0.64 15.58
C CYS A 97 -7.54 0.71 15.80
N SER A 98 -7.04 0.31 16.96
CA SER A 98 -5.61 0.34 17.26
C SER A 98 -4.83 -0.64 16.38
N GLU A 99 -5.24 -1.90 16.32
CA GLU A 99 -4.62 -2.93 15.50
C GLU A 99 -4.56 -2.54 14.01
N ASN A 100 -5.68 -2.03 13.46
CA ASN A 100 -5.68 -1.59 12.06
C ASN A 100 -4.79 -0.34 11.84
N THR A 101 -4.71 0.56 12.82
CA THR A 101 -3.83 1.74 12.74
C THR A 101 -2.36 1.32 12.76
N GLU A 102 -1.98 0.40 13.63
CA GLU A 102 -0.63 -0.15 13.76
C GLU A 102 -0.21 -0.88 12.49
N ASN A 103 -1.04 -1.81 12.01
CA ASN A 103 -0.77 -2.54 10.76
C ASN A 103 -0.62 -1.61 9.55
N LEU A 104 -1.45 -0.57 9.46
CA LEU A 104 -1.33 0.41 8.38
C LEU A 104 -0.08 1.27 8.53
N GLN A 105 0.31 1.61 9.75
CA GLN A 105 1.54 2.36 10.00
C GLN A 105 2.76 1.54 9.56
N GLU A 106 2.84 0.26 9.93
CA GLU A 106 3.90 -0.65 9.48
C GLU A 106 3.95 -0.70 7.94
N TRP A 107 2.78 -0.83 7.29
CA TRP A 107 2.72 -0.81 5.83
C TRP A 107 3.22 0.51 5.23
N ILE A 108 2.94 1.66 5.85
CA ILE A 108 3.44 2.98 5.42
C ILE A 108 4.95 3.05 5.60
N ASP A 109 5.46 2.60 6.74
CA ASP A 109 6.88 2.65 7.09
C ASP A 109 7.72 1.73 6.19
N ASP A 110 7.18 0.60 5.75
CA ASP A 110 7.81 -0.33 4.81
C ASP A 110 7.79 0.16 3.34
N LYS A 111 7.11 1.28 3.04
CA LYS A 111 6.97 1.77 1.66
C LYS A 111 8.32 1.98 0.95
N PRO A 112 9.35 2.59 1.56
CA PRO A 112 10.64 2.79 0.90
C PRO A 112 11.27 1.47 0.44
N GLU A 113 11.16 0.40 1.26
CA GLU A 113 11.71 -0.90 0.91
C GLU A 113 10.89 -1.59 -0.20
N ARG A 114 9.55 -1.50 -0.14
CA ARG A 114 8.70 -2.00 -1.24
C ARG A 114 8.95 -1.28 -2.57
N ASP A 115 9.11 0.04 -2.54
CA ASP A 115 9.42 0.83 -3.75
C ASP A 115 10.79 0.47 -4.31
N LYS A 116 11.74 0.12 -3.45
CA LYS A 116 13.06 -0.36 -3.81
C LYS A 116 12.97 -1.75 -4.47
N GLN A 117 12.26 -2.69 -3.87
CA GLN A 117 12.06 -4.03 -4.41
C GLN A 117 11.33 -3.99 -5.77
N ALA A 118 10.31 -3.14 -5.90
CA ALA A 118 9.58 -2.99 -7.16
C ALA A 118 10.47 -2.46 -8.30
N ARG A 119 11.40 -1.54 -8.00
CA ARG A 119 12.38 -1.05 -8.98
C ARG A 119 13.36 -2.13 -9.41
N ILE A 120 13.87 -2.92 -8.48
CA ILE A 120 14.78 -4.02 -8.79
C ILE A 120 14.08 -5.04 -9.68
N LEU A 121 12.84 -5.41 -9.35
CA LEU A 121 12.07 -6.38 -10.13
C LEU A 121 11.88 -5.92 -11.58
N ALA A 122 11.52 -4.65 -11.78
CA ALA A 122 11.34 -4.07 -13.11
C ALA A 122 12.67 -4.07 -13.93
N ASP A 123 13.78 -3.74 -13.31
CA ASP A 123 15.10 -3.76 -13.98
C ASP A 123 15.55 -5.20 -14.25
N PHE A 124 15.25 -6.14 -13.35
CA PHE A 124 15.51 -7.56 -13.54
C PHE A 124 14.74 -8.13 -14.75
N GLU A 125 13.44 -7.83 -14.87
CA GLU A 125 12.63 -8.25 -16.01
C GLU A 125 13.17 -7.70 -17.32
N LYS A 126 13.62 -6.44 -17.35
CA LYS A 126 14.23 -5.84 -18.54
C LYS A 126 15.57 -6.52 -18.91
N LEU A 127 16.41 -6.83 -17.91
CA LEU A 127 17.67 -7.56 -18.13
C LEU A 127 17.40 -8.97 -18.66
N LYS A 128 16.43 -9.67 -18.09
CA LYS A 128 16.02 -10.99 -18.58
C LYS A 128 15.58 -10.93 -20.04
N ASN A 129 14.68 -9.99 -20.39
CA ASN A 129 14.19 -9.83 -21.75
C ASN A 129 15.34 -9.48 -22.74
N LEU A 130 16.32 -8.69 -22.31
CA LEU A 130 17.51 -8.41 -23.12
C LEU A 130 18.34 -9.68 -23.37
N ILE A 131 18.58 -10.49 -22.33
CA ILE A 131 19.29 -11.75 -22.48
C ILE A 131 18.55 -12.66 -23.45
N ASP A 132 17.25 -12.90 -23.22
CA ASP A 132 16.41 -13.77 -24.07
C ASP A 132 16.40 -13.28 -25.53
N GLU A 133 16.38 -11.97 -25.78
CA GLU A 133 16.45 -11.36 -27.11
C GLU A 133 17.80 -11.63 -27.82
N TYR A 134 18.91 -11.56 -27.06
CA TYR A 134 20.23 -11.71 -27.63
C TYR A 134 20.69 -13.16 -27.76
N GLU A 135 20.17 -14.09 -26.95
CA GLU A 135 20.41 -15.54 -27.11
C GLU A 135 20.04 -16.08 -28.52
N GLY A 136 19.07 -15.43 -29.20
CA GLY A 136 18.67 -15.79 -30.57
C GLY A 136 19.46 -15.11 -31.69
N ARG A 137 20.40 -14.23 -31.35
CA ARG A 137 21.19 -13.48 -32.35
C ARG A 137 22.52 -14.18 -32.67
N SER A 138 23.07 -13.87 -33.85
CA SER A 138 24.41 -14.36 -34.23
C SER A 138 25.49 -13.87 -33.24
N GLU A 139 26.44 -14.74 -32.90
CA GLU A 139 27.60 -14.41 -32.06
C GLU A 139 28.55 -13.49 -32.82
N THR A 140 28.39 -12.18 -32.63
CA THR A 140 29.25 -11.15 -33.23
C THR A 140 29.66 -10.13 -32.18
N VAL A 141 30.86 -9.57 -32.32
CA VAL A 141 31.36 -8.50 -31.46
C VAL A 141 30.42 -7.29 -31.42
N ALA A 142 29.73 -7.02 -32.53
CA ALA A 142 28.78 -5.93 -32.59
C ALA A 142 27.56 -6.20 -31.69
N ASN A 143 27.00 -7.39 -31.74
CA ASN A 143 25.88 -7.81 -30.90
C ASN A 143 26.26 -7.83 -29.42
N GLY A 144 27.42 -8.36 -29.07
CA GLY A 144 27.93 -8.35 -27.69
C GLY A 144 28.09 -6.93 -27.12
N LYS A 145 28.67 -6.02 -27.90
CA LYS A 145 28.77 -4.60 -27.50
C LYS A 145 27.41 -3.95 -27.31
N GLN A 146 26.44 -4.27 -28.16
CA GLN A 146 25.09 -3.72 -28.06
C GLN A 146 24.39 -4.27 -26.82
N LEU A 147 24.48 -5.57 -26.51
CA LEU A 147 23.95 -6.16 -25.28
C LEU A 147 24.51 -5.45 -24.04
N LEU A 148 25.83 -5.30 -23.95
CA LEU A 148 26.47 -4.61 -22.82
C LEU A 148 26.01 -3.17 -22.68
N ALA A 149 25.88 -2.43 -23.78
CA ALA A 149 25.42 -1.04 -23.75
C ALA A 149 23.96 -0.94 -23.27
N SER A 150 23.09 -1.85 -23.75
CA SER A 150 21.67 -1.88 -23.38
C SER A 150 21.44 -2.35 -21.94
N ALA A 151 22.24 -3.29 -21.44
CA ALA A 151 22.12 -3.83 -20.08
C ALA A 151 22.72 -2.91 -18.99
N ARG A 152 23.72 -2.10 -19.35
CA ARG A 152 24.47 -1.25 -18.39
C ARG A 152 23.60 -0.39 -17.47
N PRO A 153 22.58 0.36 -17.94
CA PRO A 153 21.75 1.20 -17.05
C PRO A 153 21.02 0.38 -16.02
N TYR A 154 20.45 -0.76 -16.40
CA TYR A 154 19.72 -1.66 -15.49
C TYR A 154 20.63 -2.34 -14.48
N LEU A 155 21.79 -2.85 -14.93
CA LEU A 155 22.80 -3.39 -14.03
C LEU A 155 23.32 -2.35 -13.04
N SER A 156 23.50 -1.11 -13.47
CA SER A 156 23.90 -0.01 -12.57
C SER A 156 22.87 0.25 -11.50
N ASN A 157 21.58 0.24 -11.85
CA ASN A 157 20.49 0.42 -10.89
C ASN A 157 20.43 -0.76 -9.90
N VAL A 158 20.46 -1.99 -10.38
CA VAL A 158 20.49 -3.20 -9.53
C VAL A 158 21.68 -3.14 -8.57
N LYS A 159 22.88 -2.81 -9.06
CA LYS A 159 24.08 -2.63 -8.25
C LYS A 159 23.91 -1.54 -7.17
N SER A 160 23.32 -0.41 -7.52
CA SER A 160 23.12 0.70 -6.58
C SER A 160 22.19 0.34 -5.43
N VAL A 161 21.28 -0.59 -5.64
CA VAL A 161 20.27 -1.01 -4.68
C VAL A 161 20.73 -2.21 -3.85
N LEU A 162 21.31 -3.23 -4.48
CA LEU A 162 21.73 -4.46 -3.81
C LEU A 162 23.18 -4.43 -3.31
N GLY A 163 24.03 -3.62 -3.94
CA GLY A 163 25.45 -3.61 -3.70
C GLY A 163 26.25 -4.47 -4.70
N SER A 164 27.56 -4.25 -4.73
CA SER A 164 28.47 -4.92 -5.69
C SER A 164 28.80 -6.37 -5.33
N THR A 165 28.50 -6.81 -4.12
CA THR A 165 28.81 -8.16 -3.60
C THR A 165 27.57 -9.06 -3.51
N ASP A 166 26.41 -8.56 -3.88
CA ASP A 166 25.16 -9.32 -3.86
C ASP A 166 25.16 -10.42 -4.92
N GLU A 167 24.74 -11.62 -4.55
CA GLU A 167 24.78 -12.80 -5.41
C GLU A 167 23.93 -12.66 -6.66
N LEU A 168 22.74 -11.99 -6.55
CA LEU A 168 21.87 -11.75 -7.69
C LEU A 168 22.51 -10.79 -8.69
N TYR A 169 23.13 -9.69 -8.20
CA TYR A 169 23.87 -8.76 -9.06
C TYR A 169 25.05 -9.44 -9.75
N LEU A 170 25.84 -10.23 -9.02
CA LEU A 170 26.98 -10.96 -9.56
C LEU A 170 26.55 -12.00 -10.61
N GLY A 171 25.47 -12.74 -10.34
CA GLY A 171 24.93 -13.72 -11.28
C GLY A 171 24.48 -13.08 -12.60
N LEU A 172 23.72 -11.97 -12.53
CA LEU A 172 23.29 -11.22 -13.72
C LEU A 172 24.47 -10.64 -14.51
N SER A 173 25.42 -10.02 -13.81
CA SER A 173 26.59 -9.41 -14.43
C SER A 173 27.46 -10.45 -15.16
N SER A 174 27.65 -11.62 -14.52
CA SER A 174 28.40 -12.73 -15.08
C SER A 174 27.73 -13.31 -16.32
N ARG A 175 26.42 -13.50 -16.29
CA ARG A 175 25.67 -14.02 -17.44
C ARG A 175 25.73 -13.05 -18.62
N ILE A 176 25.47 -11.77 -18.42
CA ILE A 176 25.53 -10.76 -19.48
C ILE A 176 26.93 -10.65 -20.03
N ALA A 177 27.96 -10.75 -19.19
CA ALA A 177 29.35 -10.75 -19.68
C ALA A 177 29.68 -12.00 -20.52
N SER A 178 29.14 -13.16 -20.17
CA SER A 178 29.30 -14.40 -20.92
C SER A 178 28.59 -14.33 -22.28
N ASP A 179 27.35 -13.85 -22.29
CA ASP A 179 26.51 -13.77 -23.50
C ASP A 179 26.99 -12.65 -24.47
N ALA A 180 27.88 -11.76 -24.00
CA ALA A 180 28.48 -10.68 -24.80
C ALA A 180 29.83 -11.05 -25.44
N GLN A 181 30.41 -12.22 -25.17
CA GLN A 181 31.63 -12.71 -25.73
C GLN A 181 31.41 -13.39 -27.08
#